data_76faa2cdf5e18316fb32f5d3c76685bf
#
_entry.id   76faa2cdf5e18316fb32f5d3c76685bf
#
_cell.length_a   1.000
_cell.length_b   1.000
_cell.length_c   1.000
_cell.angle_alpha   90.00
_cell.angle_beta   90.00
_cell.angle_gamma   90.00
#
_symmetry.space_group_name_H-M   'P 1'
#
loop_
_entity.id
_entity.type
_entity.pdbx_description
1 polymer ?
#
loop_
_entity_poly.entity_id
_entity_poly.type
_entity_poly.pdbx_seq_one_letter_code
_entity_poly.pdbx_strand_id
1 'polypeptide(L)'
;LVRNTLSSISLFILAACQSTVAPESQPAESVAAAPVLSEKLVIEQAINSTVLEIEEEDVIESFDNLWNRLRAEFQLAPHYEHEAVDKQLSTYVNNQAYFDRISERAEPFLFWIVGEIERRELPMELALIPIVESTFNPNAYSPEHAVGLWQFIGPTARSFGLQQDWWYDGRRDPRASTVAALD
;
A
#
# COMPACT_ATOMS: atom_id res chain seq x y z
N LEU A 1 -57.59 -7.91 -5.07
CA LEU A 1 -57.94 -9.36 -5.19
C LEU A 1 -56.74 -10.21 -4.80
N VAL A 2 -56.98 -11.00 -3.74
CA VAL A 2 -56.48 -12.34 -3.40
C VAL A 2 -55.02 -12.38 -2.96
N ARG A 3 -54.68 -12.44 -1.69
CA ARG A 3 -54.83 -13.39 -0.52
C ARG A 3 -53.96 -14.61 -0.61
N ASN A 4 -53.22 -14.74 0.50
CA ASN A 4 -52.88 -15.95 1.28
C ASN A 4 -51.62 -16.74 0.84
N THR A 5 -50.80 -17.33 1.73
CA THR A 5 -50.94 -17.81 3.12
C THR A 5 -49.60 -18.15 3.72
N LEU A 6 -49.49 -17.92 5.01
CA LEU A 6 -48.73 -18.59 6.05
C LEU A 6 -48.29 -20.05 5.79
N SER A 7 -47.11 -20.45 6.27
CA SER A 7 -47.00 -21.57 7.17
C SER A 7 -45.66 -21.60 7.94
N SER A 8 -45.80 -21.51 9.24
CA SER A 8 -44.83 -21.84 10.28
C SER A 8 -44.65 -23.34 10.39
N ILE A 9 -43.45 -23.83 10.66
CA ILE A 9 -43.26 -25.08 11.41
C ILE A 9 -41.99 -24.89 12.27
N SER A 10 -42.25 -24.76 13.57
CA SER A 10 -41.33 -25.03 14.66
C SER A 10 -41.18 -26.51 14.86
N LEU A 11 -39.98 -27.01 15.12
CA LEU A 11 -39.85 -28.28 15.84
C LEU A 11 -38.67 -28.23 16.81
N PHE A 12 -39.02 -28.27 18.05
CA PHE A 12 -38.22 -28.59 19.23
C PHE A 12 -37.81 -30.06 19.21
N ILE A 13 -36.56 -30.37 19.54
CA ILE A 13 -36.23 -31.64 20.17
C ILE A 13 -35.24 -31.38 21.31
N LEU A 14 -35.69 -31.71 22.49
CA LEU A 14 -35.00 -31.79 23.78
C LEU A 14 -34.34 -33.15 23.97
N ALA A 15 -33.33 -33.15 24.84
CA ALA A 15 -32.87 -34.21 25.74
C ALA A 15 -31.99 -35.31 25.11
N ALA A 16 -30.96 -35.78 25.76
CA ALA A 16 -30.85 -36.22 27.15
C ALA A 16 -29.38 -36.42 27.55
N CYS A 17 -29.09 -36.09 28.80
CA CYS A 17 -27.94 -36.58 29.56
C CYS A 17 -27.99 -38.08 29.73
N GLN A 18 -26.89 -38.77 29.52
CA GLN A 18 -26.63 -40.04 30.23
C GLN A 18 -25.14 -40.14 30.60
N SER A 19 -24.94 -40.17 31.90
CA SER A 19 -23.72 -40.55 32.58
C SER A 19 -23.52 -42.04 32.49
N THR A 20 -22.35 -42.52 32.16
CA THR A 20 -21.87 -43.87 32.52
C THR A 20 -20.38 -43.88 32.72
N VAL A 21 -19.99 -44.00 33.98
CA VAL A 21 -19.04 -44.91 34.62
C VAL A 21 -17.75 -45.25 33.88
N ALA A 22 -16.65 -44.89 34.55
CA ALA A 22 -15.28 -45.31 34.25
C ALA A 22 -15.06 -46.81 34.55
N PRO A 23 -14.12 -47.45 33.92
CA PRO A 23 -13.31 -48.46 34.55
C PRO A 23 -11.79 -48.10 34.51
N GLU A 24 -11.26 -48.16 35.66
CA GLU A 24 -10.03 -48.76 36.21
C GLU A 24 -8.77 -48.86 35.35
N SER A 25 -7.73 -48.35 35.93
CA SER A 25 -6.34 -48.29 35.56
C SER A 25 -5.65 -49.64 35.31
N GLN A 26 -4.84 -49.67 34.25
CA GLN A 26 -3.64 -50.51 34.22
C GLN A 26 -2.44 -49.69 33.71
N PRO A 27 -1.22 -49.96 34.20
CA PRO A 27 -0.04 -49.14 33.97
C PRO A 27 0.54 -49.38 32.59
N ALA A 28 0.71 -48.31 31.82
CA ALA A 28 1.37 -48.33 30.53
C ALA A 28 2.88 -48.19 30.72
N GLU A 29 3.54 -49.06 30.09
CA GLU A 29 4.95 -49.24 29.85
C GLU A 29 5.64 -47.96 29.39
N SER A 30 6.82 -47.73 30.00
CA SER A 30 7.79 -46.71 29.63
C SER A 30 8.21 -46.85 28.15
N VAL A 31 7.68 -46.01 27.29
CA VAL A 31 8.23 -45.81 25.95
C VAL A 31 9.18 -44.61 25.96
N ALA A 32 10.42 -44.89 25.65
CA ALA A 32 11.55 -43.97 25.62
C ALA A 32 11.26 -42.73 24.76
N ALA A 33 11.33 -41.57 25.41
CA ALA A 33 11.30 -40.28 24.75
C ALA A 33 12.69 -39.92 24.25
N ALA A 34 12.96 -40.15 22.97
CA ALA A 34 13.97 -39.45 22.15
C ALA A 34 13.87 -40.00 20.72
N PRO A 35 13.49 -39.17 19.75
CA PRO A 35 14.41 -38.29 19.01
C PRO A 35 13.80 -36.94 18.52
N VAL A 36 12.74 -36.43 19.13
CA VAL A 36 12.05 -35.22 18.68
C VAL A 36 12.88 -33.93 18.88
N LEU A 37 13.82 -33.95 19.82
CA LEU A 37 14.72 -32.80 20.09
C LEU A 37 15.81 -32.60 19.03
N SER A 38 16.22 -33.67 18.37
CA SER A 38 17.26 -33.62 17.33
C SER A 38 16.71 -33.01 15.99
N GLU A 39 15.51 -33.37 15.62
CA GLU A 39 14.88 -32.88 14.41
C GLU A 39 14.54 -31.36 14.50
N LYS A 40 14.09 -30.91 15.65
CA LYS A 40 13.79 -29.52 15.90
C LYS A 40 15.04 -28.61 15.84
N LEU A 41 16.17 -29.08 16.34
CA LEU A 41 17.47 -28.39 16.27
C LEU A 41 18.00 -28.30 14.83
N VAL A 42 17.79 -29.31 14.00
CA VAL A 42 18.23 -29.35 12.61
C VAL A 42 17.36 -28.41 11.76
N ILE A 43 16.06 -28.35 12.02
CA ILE A 43 15.14 -27.45 11.33
C ILE A 43 15.42 -25.99 11.72
N GLU A 44 15.68 -25.72 12.99
CA GLU A 44 16.01 -24.39 13.48
C GLU A 44 17.36 -23.87 12.95
N GLN A 45 18.35 -24.76 12.81
CA GLN A 45 19.66 -24.45 12.18
C GLN A 45 19.51 -24.25 10.65
N ALA A 46 18.68 -25.04 9.97
CA ALA A 46 18.41 -24.88 8.54
C ALA A 46 17.64 -23.59 8.24
N ILE A 47 16.67 -23.22 9.06
CA ILE A 47 15.94 -21.94 8.93
C ILE A 47 16.89 -20.77 9.18
N ASN A 48 17.73 -20.84 10.20
CA ASN A 48 18.68 -19.78 10.52
C ASN A 48 19.78 -19.62 9.46
N SER A 49 20.26 -20.70 8.83
CA SER A 49 21.24 -20.61 7.74
C SER A 49 20.60 -20.09 6.44
N THR A 50 19.34 -20.43 6.16
CA THR A 50 18.63 -19.94 4.97
C THR A 50 18.17 -18.48 5.12
N VAL A 51 17.89 -18.04 6.36
CA VAL A 51 17.55 -16.63 6.66
C VAL A 51 18.79 -15.73 6.65
N LEU A 52 19.99 -16.28 6.89
CA LEU A 52 21.26 -15.54 6.85
C LEU A 52 21.85 -15.41 5.43
N GLU A 53 21.33 -16.13 4.43
CA GLU A 53 21.73 -16.04 3.02
C GLU A 53 20.77 -15.16 2.16
N ILE A 54 19.79 -14.50 2.76
CA ILE A 54 19.14 -13.35 2.13
C ILE A 54 20.15 -12.22 2.30
N GLU A 55 20.87 -11.90 1.24
CA GLU A 55 21.83 -10.80 1.20
C GLU A 55 21.10 -9.53 1.63
N GLU A 56 21.27 -9.12 2.90
CA GLU A 56 20.71 -7.88 3.46
C GLU A 56 21.18 -6.64 2.68
N GLU A 57 22.27 -6.75 1.93
CA GLU A 57 22.84 -5.66 1.14
C GLU A 57 21.92 -5.21 -0.02
N ASP A 58 21.27 -6.12 -0.73
CA ASP A 58 20.44 -5.76 -1.89
C ASP A 58 19.08 -5.16 -1.47
N VAL A 59 18.57 -5.49 -0.27
CA VAL A 59 17.30 -4.96 0.23
C VAL A 59 17.48 -3.56 0.83
N ILE A 60 18.62 -3.28 1.47
CA ILE A 60 18.89 -1.99 2.13
C ILE A 60 19.26 -0.93 1.09
N GLU A 61 20.02 -1.25 0.04
CA GLU A 61 20.39 -0.29 -1.01
C GLU A 61 19.16 0.19 -1.83
N SER A 62 18.11 -0.62 -1.91
CA SER A 62 16.85 -0.24 -2.58
C SER A 62 16.01 0.77 -1.78
N PHE A 63 16.21 0.88 -0.45
CA PHE A 63 15.44 1.80 0.40
C PHE A 63 16.13 3.13 0.68
N ASP A 64 17.45 3.21 0.61
CA ASP A 64 18.20 4.41 1.01
C ASP A 64 18.11 5.57 0.01
N ASN A 65 17.66 5.35 -1.22
CA ASN A 65 17.47 6.45 -2.17
C ASN A 65 16.36 6.19 -3.20
N LEU A 66 15.13 6.39 -2.76
CA LEU A 66 13.94 6.25 -3.61
C LEU A 66 13.99 7.10 -4.90
N TRP A 67 14.65 8.26 -4.86
CA TRP A 67 14.85 9.10 -6.04
C TRP A 67 15.80 8.48 -7.08
N ASN A 68 16.81 7.72 -6.63
CA ASN A 68 17.69 6.98 -7.53
C ASN A 68 16.97 5.81 -8.19
N ARG A 69 16.14 5.09 -7.41
CA ARG A 69 15.27 4.05 -7.93
C ARG A 69 14.30 4.60 -8.98
N LEU A 70 13.60 5.68 -8.67
CA LEU A 70 12.72 6.36 -9.63
C LEU A 70 13.43 6.66 -10.94
N ARG A 71 14.64 7.25 -10.87
CA ARG A 71 15.43 7.61 -12.06
C ARG A 71 15.83 6.40 -12.90
N ALA A 72 16.18 5.28 -12.25
CA ALA A 72 16.58 4.06 -12.94
C ALA A 72 15.43 3.41 -13.74
N GLU A 73 14.20 3.67 -13.32
CA GLU A 73 12.98 3.06 -13.87
C GLU A 73 12.20 4.02 -14.81
N PHE A 74 12.76 5.17 -15.17
CA PHE A 74 12.15 6.09 -16.13
C PHE A 74 12.03 5.44 -17.50
N GLN A 75 10.87 5.54 -18.12
CA GLN A 75 10.50 4.91 -19.39
C GLN A 75 10.32 5.94 -20.51
N LEU A 76 10.03 7.19 -20.18
CA LEU A 76 9.81 8.23 -21.16
C LEU A 76 11.15 8.77 -21.68
N ALA A 77 11.17 9.23 -22.93
CA ALA A 77 12.38 9.77 -23.53
C ALA A 77 12.97 10.94 -22.70
N PRO A 78 14.23 10.86 -22.29
CA PRO A 78 14.79 11.78 -21.30
C PRO A 78 15.06 13.20 -21.84
N HIS A 79 14.84 13.44 -23.14
CA HIS A 79 15.25 14.70 -23.75
C HIS A 79 14.23 15.22 -24.74
N TYR A 80 13.73 16.40 -24.47
CA TYR A 80 12.95 17.18 -25.42
C TYR A 80 13.65 18.51 -25.63
N GLU A 81 14.32 18.65 -26.79
CA GLU A 81 15.03 19.89 -27.17
C GLU A 81 14.03 20.97 -27.56
N HIS A 82 13.76 21.87 -26.63
CA HIS A 82 12.85 22.99 -26.85
C HIS A 82 13.20 24.15 -25.91
N GLU A 83 13.29 25.36 -26.47
CA GLU A 83 13.68 26.59 -25.75
C GLU A 83 12.84 26.81 -24.45
N ALA A 84 11.56 26.50 -24.48
CA ALA A 84 10.69 26.61 -23.29
C ALA A 84 11.09 25.62 -22.18
N VAL A 85 11.56 24.43 -22.53
CA VAL A 85 12.06 23.43 -21.58
C VAL A 85 13.36 23.91 -20.96
N ASP A 86 14.31 24.40 -21.79
CA ASP A 86 15.60 24.90 -21.32
C ASP A 86 15.44 26.07 -20.38
N LYS A 87 14.49 26.95 -20.66
CA LYS A 87 14.16 28.10 -19.80
C LYS A 87 13.64 27.63 -18.43
N GLN A 88 12.73 26.64 -18.40
CA GLN A 88 12.24 26.09 -17.14
C GLN A 88 13.34 25.35 -16.38
N LEU A 89 14.11 24.51 -17.07
CA LEU A 89 15.23 23.79 -16.49
C LEU A 89 16.21 24.73 -15.79
N SER A 90 16.59 25.84 -16.44
CA SER A 90 17.49 26.85 -15.85
C SER A 90 16.95 27.45 -14.54
N THR A 91 15.65 27.53 -14.38
CA THR A 91 14.98 28.02 -13.17
C THR A 91 15.11 27.04 -12.01
N TYR A 92 15.09 25.73 -12.31
CA TYR A 92 15.11 24.68 -11.27
C TYR A 92 16.53 24.25 -10.88
N VAL A 93 17.47 24.11 -11.85
CA VAL A 93 18.83 23.56 -11.63
C VAL A 93 19.60 24.23 -10.51
N ASN A 94 19.39 25.52 -10.28
CA ASN A 94 20.11 26.30 -9.25
C ASN A 94 19.28 26.52 -7.97
N ASN A 95 18.17 25.83 -7.78
CA ASN A 95 17.27 26.05 -6.66
C ASN A 95 17.22 24.85 -5.70
N GLN A 96 18.36 24.59 -5.02
CA GLN A 96 18.47 23.48 -4.06
C GLN A 96 17.38 23.55 -2.97
N ALA A 97 17.12 24.73 -2.42
CA ALA A 97 16.11 24.92 -1.39
C ALA A 97 14.68 24.55 -1.84
N TYR A 98 14.40 24.63 -3.14
CA TYR A 98 13.14 24.16 -3.71
C TYR A 98 13.08 22.63 -3.68
N PHE A 99 14.15 21.94 -4.09
CA PHE A 99 14.20 20.48 -4.10
C PHE A 99 14.24 19.88 -2.68
N ASP A 100 14.93 20.51 -1.74
CA ASP A 100 14.93 20.08 -0.34
C ASP A 100 13.50 20.09 0.23
N ARG A 101 12.76 21.16 -0.03
CA ARG A 101 11.36 21.30 0.39
C ARG A 101 10.42 20.30 -0.29
N ILE A 102 10.66 19.97 -1.58
CA ILE A 102 9.91 18.92 -2.28
C ILE A 102 10.19 17.56 -1.63
N SER A 103 11.46 17.24 -1.39
CA SER A 103 11.86 15.96 -0.81
C SER A 103 11.25 15.77 0.58
N GLU A 104 11.32 16.78 1.44
CA GLU A 104 10.69 16.76 2.76
C GLU A 104 9.17 16.52 2.69
N ARG A 105 8.47 17.18 1.74
CA ARG A 105 7.03 17.02 1.58
C ARG A 105 6.63 15.72 0.92
N ALA A 106 7.47 15.18 0.04
CA ALA A 106 7.23 13.92 -0.66
C ALA A 106 7.41 12.70 0.25
N GLU A 107 8.31 12.79 1.25
CA GLU A 107 8.70 11.68 2.12
C GLU A 107 7.52 10.86 2.65
N PRO A 108 6.42 11.41 3.18
CA PRO A 108 5.30 10.63 3.70
C PRO A 108 4.48 9.89 2.63
N PHE A 109 4.62 10.25 1.35
CA PHE A 109 3.71 9.82 0.28
C PHE A 109 4.41 9.06 -0.84
N LEU A 110 5.66 9.40 -1.14
CA LEU A 110 6.35 9.01 -2.37
C LEU A 110 6.50 7.49 -2.47
N PHE A 111 6.89 6.82 -1.38
CA PHE A 111 7.03 5.36 -1.36
C PHE A 111 5.74 4.65 -1.76
N TRP A 112 4.61 5.11 -1.21
CA TRP A 112 3.31 4.53 -1.53
C TRP A 112 2.87 4.84 -2.96
N ILE A 113 3.10 6.07 -3.46
CA ILE A 113 2.81 6.47 -4.85
C ILE A 113 3.59 5.60 -5.83
N VAL A 114 4.87 5.40 -5.59
CA VAL A 114 5.74 4.53 -6.40
C VAL A 114 5.20 3.11 -6.44
N GLY A 115 4.84 2.52 -5.30
CA GLY A 115 4.25 1.18 -5.24
C GLY A 115 2.92 1.06 -6.01
N GLU A 116 2.11 2.11 -6.04
CA GLU A 116 0.87 2.13 -6.83
C GLU A 116 1.12 2.24 -8.34
N ILE A 117 2.16 2.97 -8.76
CA ILE A 117 2.60 3.06 -10.16
C ILE A 117 3.14 1.70 -10.63
N GLU A 118 4.04 1.09 -9.85
CA GLU A 118 4.60 -0.24 -10.14
C GLU A 118 3.51 -1.30 -10.28
N ARG A 119 2.59 -1.35 -9.33
CA ARG A 119 1.49 -2.32 -9.34
C ARG A 119 0.59 -2.22 -10.57
N ARG A 120 0.55 -1.05 -11.21
CA ARG A 120 -0.22 -0.77 -12.43
C ARG A 120 0.63 -0.85 -13.69
N GLU A 121 1.92 -1.13 -13.57
CA GLU A 121 2.88 -1.16 -14.69
C GLU A 121 2.89 0.17 -15.49
N LEU A 122 2.73 1.29 -14.78
CA LEU A 122 2.72 2.63 -15.37
C LEU A 122 4.12 3.24 -15.39
N PRO A 123 4.38 4.23 -16.29
CA PRO A 123 5.64 4.95 -16.31
C PRO A 123 5.97 5.62 -14.98
N MET A 124 7.19 5.42 -14.49
CA MET A 124 7.62 5.88 -13.16
C MET A 124 7.65 7.41 -13.05
N GLU A 125 7.76 8.11 -14.16
CA GLU A 125 7.71 9.58 -14.24
C GLU A 125 6.40 10.17 -13.72
N LEU A 126 5.31 9.38 -13.66
CA LEU A 126 4.04 9.83 -13.08
C LEU A 126 4.17 10.20 -11.60
N ALA A 127 5.15 9.63 -10.89
CA ALA A 127 5.46 10.02 -9.50
C ALA A 127 5.91 11.49 -9.37
N LEU A 128 6.33 12.11 -10.47
CA LEU A 128 6.78 13.50 -10.49
C LEU A 128 5.64 14.52 -10.70
N ILE A 129 4.44 14.07 -11.11
CA ILE A 129 3.31 14.98 -11.36
C ILE A 129 2.97 15.83 -10.11
N PRO A 130 2.90 15.28 -8.89
CA PRO A 130 2.62 16.07 -7.69
C PRO A 130 3.64 17.19 -7.41
N ILE A 131 4.85 17.13 -7.99
CA ILE A 131 5.83 18.21 -7.88
C ILE A 131 5.31 19.48 -8.57
N VAL A 132 4.87 19.33 -9.81
CA VAL A 132 4.41 20.45 -10.63
C VAL A 132 3.01 20.90 -10.26
N GLU A 133 2.16 20.01 -9.81
CA GLU A 133 0.78 20.29 -9.44
C GLU A 133 0.66 21.01 -8.08
N SER A 134 1.36 20.55 -7.06
CA SER A 134 1.15 21.03 -5.69
C SER A 134 2.42 21.17 -4.86
N THR A 135 3.59 20.83 -5.40
CA THR A 135 4.82 20.66 -4.62
C THR A 135 4.62 19.67 -3.45
N PHE A 136 3.98 18.54 -3.71
CA PHE A 136 3.57 17.52 -2.73
C PHE A 136 2.76 18.06 -1.55
N ASN A 137 1.90 19.06 -1.76
CA ASN A 137 1.06 19.61 -0.72
C ASN A 137 -0.37 19.04 -0.79
N PRO A 138 -0.79 18.16 0.14
CA PRO A 138 -2.14 17.57 0.13
C PRO A 138 -3.24 18.60 0.42
N ASN A 139 -2.88 19.77 0.97
CA ASN A 139 -3.81 20.85 1.26
C ASN A 139 -3.79 21.96 0.22
N ALA A 140 -3.08 21.78 -0.90
CA ALA A 140 -3.05 22.77 -1.96
C ALA A 140 -4.47 23.05 -2.49
N TYR A 141 -4.72 24.33 -2.81
CA TYR A 141 -5.96 24.81 -3.39
C TYR A 141 -5.65 25.87 -4.42
N SER A 142 -6.08 25.67 -5.66
CA SER A 142 -5.85 26.63 -6.75
C SER A 142 -7.02 27.61 -6.92
N PRO A 143 -6.79 28.74 -7.61
CA PRO A 143 -7.88 29.67 -7.98
C PRO A 143 -8.99 29.01 -8.79
N GLU A 144 -8.68 27.97 -9.55
CA GLU A 144 -9.60 27.19 -10.37
C GLU A 144 -10.27 26.05 -9.58
N HIS A 145 -10.15 26.08 -8.25
CA HIS A 145 -10.73 25.09 -7.33
C HIS A 145 -10.18 23.68 -7.46
N ALA A 146 -8.97 23.52 -7.99
CA ALA A 146 -8.25 22.27 -7.95
C ALA A 146 -7.66 22.06 -6.53
N VAL A 147 -7.64 20.81 -6.07
CA VAL A 147 -7.33 20.48 -4.67
C VAL A 147 -6.41 19.27 -4.55
N GLY A 148 -5.50 19.32 -3.56
CA GLY A 148 -4.70 18.19 -3.11
C GLY A 148 -3.41 17.96 -3.89
N LEU A 149 -2.78 16.82 -3.67
CA LEU A 149 -1.53 16.44 -4.32
C LEU A 149 -1.62 16.49 -5.84
N TRP A 150 -2.72 15.97 -6.38
CA TRP A 150 -2.97 15.75 -7.81
C TRP A 150 -3.82 16.85 -8.44
N GLN A 151 -4.17 17.89 -7.70
CA GLN A 151 -4.94 19.04 -8.16
C GLN A 151 -6.23 18.67 -8.92
N PHE A 152 -7.02 17.76 -8.34
CA PHE A 152 -8.32 17.41 -8.89
C PHE A 152 -9.32 18.58 -8.76
N ILE A 153 -10.00 18.91 -9.84
CA ILE A 153 -11.21 19.74 -9.78
C ILE A 153 -12.42 18.89 -9.39
N GLY A 154 -13.41 19.50 -8.73
CA GLY A 154 -14.55 18.80 -8.15
C GLY A 154 -15.31 17.85 -9.08
N PRO A 155 -15.69 18.26 -10.31
CA PRO A 155 -16.37 17.35 -11.24
C PRO A 155 -15.54 16.13 -11.62
N THR A 156 -14.27 16.33 -11.98
CA THR A 156 -13.34 15.22 -12.31
C THR A 156 -13.14 14.28 -11.15
N ALA A 157 -12.92 14.82 -9.94
CA ALA A 157 -12.77 14.02 -8.74
C ALA A 157 -13.96 13.07 -8.51
N ARG A 158 -15.18 13.58 -8.70
CA ARG A 158 -16.40 12.74 -8.55
C ARG A 158 -16.51 11.67 -9.63
N SER A 159 -16.09 11.94 -10.87
CA SER A 159 -16.10 10.93 -11.94
C SER A 159 -15.13 9.78 -11.70
N PHE A 160 -14.05 10.05 -10.96
CA PHE A 160 -13.09 9.04 -10.48
C PHE A 160 -13.39 8.53 -9.06
N GLY A 161 -14.61 8.72 -8.55
CA GLY A 161 -15.08 8.13 -7.30
C GLY A 161 -14.57 8.80 -6.02
N LEU A 162 -13.92 9.97 -6.10
CA LEU A 162 -13.47 10.71 -4.92
C LEU A 162 -14.68 11.34 -4.20
N GLN A 163 -14.90 10.91 -2.97
CA GLN A 163 -15.95 11.45 -2.12
C GLN A 163 -15.69 12.90 -1.73
N GLN A 164 -16.73 13.72 -1.75
CA GLN A 164 -16.68 15.11 -1.32
C GLN A 164 -17.98 15.41 -0.57
N ASP A 165 -17.89 15.67 0.72
CA ASP A 165 -18.99 16.08 1.58
C ASP A 165 -18.60 17.25 2.49
N TRP A 166 -19.41 17.58 3.49
CA TRP A 166 -19.19 18.73 4.35
C TRP A 166 -17.98 18.62 5.30
N TRP A 167 -17.50 17.42 5.56
CA TRP A 167 -16.39 17.16 6.50
C TRP A 167 -15.20 16.40 5.87
N TYR A 168 -15.39 15.77 4.70
CA TYR A 168 -14.36 15.03 4.00
C TYR A 168 -14.25 15.43 2.53
N ASP A 169 -13.03 15.64 2.08
CA ASP A 169 -12.72 15.89 0.68
C ASP A 169 -11.62 14.91 0.23
N GLY A 170 -11.99 13.86 -0.49
CA GLY A 170 -11.10 12.80 -0.96
C GLY A 170 -9.98 13.28 -1.89
N ARG A 171 -10.09 14.49 -2.44
CA ARG A 171 -9.00 15.11 -3.20
C ARG A 171 -7.79 15.46 -2.33
N ARG A 172 -8.02 15.67 -1.02
CA ARG A 172 -7.00 15.96 -0.01
C ARG A 172 -6.40 14.71 0.61
N ASP A 173 -7.05 13.56 0.42
CA ASP A 173 -6.55 12.27 0.86
C ASP A 173 -5.47 11.80 -0.14
N PRO A 174 -4.20 11.69 0.29
CA PRO A 174 -3.10 11.31 -0.62
C PRO A 174 -3.29 9.92 -1.23
N ARG A 175 -3.87 8.98 -0.49
CA ARG A 175 -4.08 7.61 -0.97
C ARG A 175 -5.24 7.54 -1.95
N ALA A 176 -6.40 8.06 -1.56
CA ALA A 176 -7.58 8.06 -2.40
C ALA A 176 -7.33 8.82 -3.72
N SER A 177 -6.73 10.02 -3.63
CA SER A 177 -6.44 10.84 -4.82
C SER A 177 -5.36 10.23 -5.72
N THR A 178 -4.38 9.48 -5.18
CA THR A 178 -3.39 8.78 -6.00
C THR A 178 -4.04 7.62 -6.77
N VAL A 179 -4.88 6.80 -6.12
CA VAL A 179 -5.62 5.74 -6.82
C VAL A 179 -6.42 6.34 -7.97
N ALA A 180 -7.21 7.40 -7.71
CA ALA A 180 -8.02 8.06 -8.71
C ALA A 180 -7.21 8.71 -9.85
N ALA A 181 -5.97 9.14 -9.59
CA ALA A 181 -5.10 9.76 -10.59
C ALA A 181 -4.42 8.74 -11.51
N LEU A 182 -4.23 7.52 -11.02
CA LEU A 182 -3.54 6.44 -11.75
C LEU A 182 -4.52 5.45 -12.43
N ASP A 183 -5.82 5.52 -12.15
CA ASP A 183 -6.88 4.75 -12.80
C ASP A 183 -7.35 5.43 -14.10
#